data_8746c27d73bcc92670398237258d9595
#
_entry.id   8746c27d73bcc92670398237258d9595
#
_cell.length_a   1.000
_cell.length_b   1.000
_cell.length_c   1.000
_cell.angle_alpha   90.00
_cell.angle_beta   90.00
_cell.angle_gamma   90.00
#
_symmetry.space_group_name_H-M   'P 1'
#
loop_
_entity.id
_entity.type
_entity.pdbx_description
1 polymer ?
#
loop_
_entity_poly.entity_id
_entity_poly.type
_entity_poly.pdbx_seq_one_letter_code
_entity_poly.pdbx_strand_id
1 'polypeptide(L)'
;LQRTIEIANDSSLSAFRYQNLYLSGYWEYRTYKANRLPSLTLDLTPAKYYRYITQRYDSNEDMDVYREQQMFSASGGLSIKQNLDWTGGTFYIDSELDFMRNFGDSKSTQYSSIPVRVGYQQSLLGYNAFRWDRKIEPLKYGKVKKQFIYNTEMVSEEAVTYFFALAMHRRITAWRRRMWRPVIPFIASGSSVIR
;
A
#
# COMPACT_ATOMS: atom_id res chain seq x y z
N LEU A 1 -10.54 14.90 34.71
CA LEU A 1 -10.60 15.34 33.31
C LEU A 1 -9.26 15.13 32.58
N GLN A 2 -8.17 15.67 33.11
CA GLN A 2 -6.84 15.55 32.48
C GLN A 2 -6.44 14.08 32.24
N ARG A 3 -6.57 13.24 33.26
CA ARG A 3 -6.31 11.80 33.15
C ARG A 3 -7.22 11.09 32.13
N THR A 4 -8.46 11.56 31.93
CA THR A 4 -9.37 11.01 30.93
C THR A 4 -8.87 11.31 29.51
N ILE A 5 -8.36 12.51 29.29
CA ILE A 5 -7.77 12.94 28.01
C ILE A 5 -6.49 12.12 27.72
N GLU A 6 -5.62 11.94 28.71
CA GLU A 6 -4.41 11.11 28.58
C GLU A 6 -4.75 9.67 28.18
N ILE A 7 -5.69 9.04 28.88
CA ILE A 7 -6.14 7.66 28.58
C ILE A 7 -6.77 7.60 27.17
N ALA A 8 -7.56 8.60 26.79
CA ALA A 8 -8.16 8.65 25.46
C ALA A 8 -7.10 8.74 24.34
N ASN A 9 -6.09 9.56 24.53
CA ASN A 9 -5.00 9.72 23.55
C ASN A 9 -4.08 8.49 23.48
N ASP A 10 -3.89 7.77 24.58
CA ASP A 10 -3.00 6.60 24.61
C ASP A 10 -3.70 5.30 24.20
N SER A 11 -4.98 5.14 24.56
CA SER A 11 -5.64 3.82 24.52
C SER A 11 -6.95 3.79 23.72
N SER A 12 -7.39 4.90 23.13
CA SER A 12 -8.62 4.87 22.33
C SER A 12 -8.41 4.29 20.94
N LEU A 13 -9.44 3.65 20.40
CA LEU A 13 -9.46 3.13 19.03
C LEU A 13 -9.21 4.24 18.00
N SER A 14 -9.76 5.44 18.25
CA SER A 14 -9.57 6.62 17.41
C SER A 14 -8.10 7.05 17.38
N ALA A 15 -7.44 7.13 18.55
CA ALA A 15 -6.02 7.47 18.64
C ALA A 15 -5.15 6.47 17.89
N PHE A 16 -5.39 5.16 18.07
CA PHE A 16 -4.70 4.10 17.34
C PHE A 16 -4.89 4.22 15.81
N ARG A 17 -6.12 4.49 15.38
CA ARG A 17 -6.42 4.70 13.94
C ARG A 17 -5.65 5.89 13.37
N TYR A 18 -5.62 7.02 14.08
CA TYR A 18 -4.93 8.23 13.61
C TYR A 18 -3.42 8.08 13.60
N GLN A 19 -2.87 7.33 14.55
CA GLN A 19 -1.46 6.97 14.57
C GLN A 19 -1.07 6.11 13.35
N ASN A 20 -1.90 5.13 13.01
CA ASN A 20 -1.68 4.30 11.82
C ASN A 20 -1.80 5.09 10.50
N LEU A 21 -2.75 6.03 10.43
CA LEU A 21 -2.87 6.94 9.28
C LEU A 21 -1.63 7.83 9.12
N TYR A 22 -1.08 8.34 10.23
CA TYR A 22 0.16 9.10 10.19
C TYR A 22 1.33 8.24 9.73
N LEU A 23 1.47 7.02 10.26
CA LEU A 23 2.52 6.08 9.85
C LEU A 23 2.41 5.71 8.38
N SER A 24 1.19 5.48 7.87
CA SER A 24 0.95 5.25 6.44
C SER A 24 1.47 6.41 5.59
N GLY A 25 1.11 7.65 5.91
CA GLY A 25 1.58 8.81 5.18
C GLY A 25 3.10 9.08 5.32
N TYR A 26 3.69 8.72 6.47
CA TYR A 26 5.13 8.76 6.65
C TYR A 26 5.85 7.76 5.72
N TRP A 27 5.36 6.51 5.66
CA TRP A 27 5.94 5.48 4.80
C TRP A 27 5.73 5.77 3.32
N GLU A 28 4.57 6.34 2.94
CA GLU A 28 4.32 6.81 1.57
C GLU A 28 5.36 7.85 1.14
N TYR A 29 5.62 8.85 1.97
CA TYR A 29 6.65 9.85 1.70
C TYR A 29 8.06 9.25 1.66
N ARG A 30 8.34 8.26 2.51
CA ARG A 30 9.63 7.56 2.51
C ARG A 30 9.82 6.72 1.25
N THR A 31 8.76 6.04 0.79
CA THR A 31 8.74 5.30 -0.47
C THR A 31 8.98 6.23 -1.67
N TYR A 32 8.33 7.39 -1.68
CA TYR A 32 8.59 8.41 -2.68
C TYR A 32 10.08 8.81 -2.72
N LYS A 33 10.70 9.04 -1.57
CA LYS A 33 12.14 9.35 -1.50
C LYS A 33 13.01 8.21 -2.01
N ALA A 34 12.67 6.97 -1.66
CA ALA A 34 13.41 5.79 -2.10
C ALA A 34 13.32 5.60 -3.62
N ASN A 35 12.15 5.81 -4.21
CA ASN A 35 11.92 5.69 -5.66
C ASN A 35 12.66 6.74 -6.51
N ARG A 36 13.26 7.73 -5.87
CA ARG A 36 14.12 8.72 -6.53
C ARG A 36 15.59 8.32 -6.59
N LEU A 37 15.96 7.26 -5.87
CA LEU A 37 17.30 6.68 -5.94
C LEU A 37 17.36 5.70 -7.11
N PRO A 38 18.59 5.38 -7.60
CA PRO A 38 18.75 4.30 -8.57
C PRO A 38 18.16 3.00 -8.06
N SER A 39 17.32 2.36 -8.85
CA SER A 39 16.80 1.02 -8.55
C SER A 39 17.64 -0.03 -9.25
N LEU A 40 18.15 -1.00 -8.50
CA LEU A 40 18.79 -2.20 -9.02
C LEU A 40 17.78 -3.35 -8.96
N THR A 41 17.49 -3.94 -10.12
CA THR A 41 16.57 -5.08 -10.24
C THR A 41 17.31 -6.26 -10.83
N LEU A 42 17.14 -7.44 -10.22
CA LEU A 42 17.58 -8.72 -10.73
C LEU A 42 16.35 -9.50 -11.20
N ASP A 43 16.25 -9.72 -12.51
CA ASP A 43 15.18 -10.48 -13.15
C ASP A 43 15.70 -11.88 -13.48
N LEU A 44 15.16 -12.92 -12.84
CA LEU A 44 15.54 -14.30 -13.08
C LEU A 44 14.33 -15.10 -13.55
N THR A 45 14.50 -15.78 -14.68
CA THR A 45 13.58 -16.78 -15.17
C THR A 45 14.31 -18.11 -15.30
N PRO A 46 14.33 -18.94 -14.23
CA PRO A 46 15.18 -20.11 -14.19
C PRO A 46 14.77 -21.22 -15.15
N ALA A 47 13.49 -21.31 -15.48
CA ALA A 47 12.99 -22.33 -16.38
C ALA A 47 11.66 -21.91 -17.05
N LYS A 48 11.65 -21.89 -18.36
CA LYS A 48 10.45 -21.81 -19.18
C LYS A 48 10.48 -22.93 -20.20
N TYR A 49 9.47 -23.78 -20.23
CA TYR A 49 9.32 -24.83 -21.22
C TYR A 49 8.10 -24.51 -22.09
N TYR A 50 8.30 -24.51 -23.39
CA TYR A 50 7.28 -24.31 -24.40
C TYR A 50 7.17 -25.53 -25.26
N ARG A 51 5.95 -25.98 -25.49
CA ARG A 51 5.60 -26.99 -26.48
C ARG A 51 4.43 -26.49 -27.28
N TYR A 52 4.63 -26.27 -28.56
CA TYR A 52 3.58 -25.79 -29.46
C TYR A 52 3.77 -26.35 -30.85
N ILE A 53 2.69 -26.44 -31.60
CA ILE A 53 2.67 -26.86 -33.00
C ILE A 53 2.53 -25.58 -33.83
N THR A 54 3.45 -25.38 -34.76
CA THR A 54 3.42 -24.23 -35.68
C THR A 54 3.50 -24.70 -37.12
N GLN A 55 2.77 -24.03 -37.97
CA GLN A 55 2.81 -24.23 -39.41
C GLN A 55 4.10 -23.58 -39.94
N ARG A 56 4.88 -24.35 -40.69
CA ARG A 56 6.09 -23.87 -41.36
C ARG A 56 6.11 -24.38 -42.78
N TYR A 57 6.51 -23.50 -43.70
CA TYR A 57 6.73 -23.87 -45.04
C TYR A 57 7.96 -24.77 -45.17
N ASP A 58 7.78 -25.97 -45.78
CA ASP A 58 8.86 -26.89 -46.10
C ASP A 58 9.20 -26.76 -47.62
N SER A 59 10.41 -26.24 -47.90
CA SER A 59 10.88 -26.03 -49.27
C SER A 59 11.13 -27.32 -50.04
N ASN A 60 11.20 -28.49 -49.40
CA ASN A 60 11.39 -29.77 -50.06
C ASN A 60 10.06 -30.34 -50.59
N GLU A 61 8.98 -30.08 -49.86
CA GLU A 61 7.64 -30.60 -50.20
C GLU A 61 6.72 -29.52 -50.83
N ASP A 62 7.23 -28.28 -50.92
CA ASP A 62 6.52 -27.10 -51.45
C ASP A 62 5.14 -26.89 -50.80
N MET A 63 5.04 -27.20 -49.50
CA MET A 63 3.81 -27.10 -48.74
C MET A 63 4.07 -26.68 -47.30
N ASP A 64 3.00 -26.18 -46.65
CA ASP A 64 3.00 -25.88 -45.24
C ASP A 64 2.82 -27.14 -44.40
N VAL A 65 3.79 -27.46 -43.56
CA VAL A 65 3.78 -28.62 -42.66
C VAL A 65 3.67 -28.18 -41.22
N TYR A 66 2.82 -28.85 -40.45
CA TYR A 66 2.73 -28.62 -39.02
C TYR A 66 3.87 -29.33 -38.28
N ARG A 67 4.76 -28.56 -37.66
CA ARG A 67 5.90 -29.08 -36.90
C ARG A 67 5.77 -28.76 -35.42
N GLU A 68 6.05 -29.74 -34.59
CA GLU A 68 6.09 -29.59 -33.15
C GLU A 68 7.41 -28.88 -32.77
N GLN A 69 7.31 -27.80 -32.05
CA GLN A 69 8.45 -27.12 -31.41
C GLN A 69 8.43 -27.31 -29.92
N GLN A 70 9.54 -27.80 -29.39
CA GLN A 70 9.79 -27.93 -27.97
C GLN A 70 11.02 -27.11 -27.62
N MET A 71 10.86 -26.17 -26.72
CA MET A 71 11.91 -25.22 -26.35
C MET A 71 11.99 -25.05 -24.84
N PHE A 72 13.18 -25.16 -24.30
CA PHE A 72 13.49 -24.76 -22.94
C PHE A 72 14.30 -23.45 -22.99
N SER A 73 13.93 -22.49 -22.17
CA SER A 73 14.69 -21.26 -22.00
C SER A 73 14.88 -20.91 -20.54
N ALA A 74 16.00 -20.31 -20.23
CA ALA A 74 16.30 -19.70 -18.96
C ALA A 74 16.94 -18.33 -19.21
N SER A 75 16.58 -17.34 -18.44
CA SER A 75 17.14 -15.99 -18.57
C SER A 75 17.46 -15.36 -17.24
N GLY A 76 18.52 -14.55 -17.22
CA GLY A 76 18.90 -13.74 -16.07
C GLY A 76 19.32 -12.35 -16.53
N GLY A 77 18.77 -11.32 -15.92
CA GLY A 77 19.07 -9.94 -16.24
C GLY A 77 19.27 -9.07 -15.02
N LEU A 78 20.20 -8.14 -15.11
CA LEU A 78 20.41 -7.06 -14.15
C LEU A 78 20.01 -5.75 -14.82
N SER A 79 19.20 -4.95 -14.14
CA SER A 79 18.75 -3.65 -14.65
C SER A 79 18.91 -2.59 -13.58
N ILE A 80 19.58 -1.49 -13.92
CA ILE A 80 19.67 -0.29 -13.10
C ILE A 80 18.84 0.77 -13.78
N LYS A 81 17.88 1.36 -13.06
CA LYS A 81 17.02 2.44 -13.57
C LYS A 81 17.10 3.65 -12.66
N GLN A 82 17.26 4.83 -13.26
CA GLN A 82 17.30 6.12 -12.57
C GLN A 82 16.36 7.12 -13.23
N ASN A 83 15.41 7.62 -12.48
CA ASN A 83 14.53 8.70 -12.90
C ASN A 83 15.22 10.05 -12.74
N LEU A 84 15.16 10.90 -13.77
CA LEU A 84 15.77 12.24 -13.78
C LEU A 84 14.68 13.30 -13.62
N ASP A 85 14.70 14.01 -12.48
CA ASP A 85 13.67 15.01 -12.13
C ASP A 85 13.65 16.21 -13.09
N TRP A 86 14.80 16.61 -13.63
CA TRP A 86 14.92 17.84 -14.44
C TRP A 86 14.45 17.66 -15.87
N THR A 87 14.71 16.50 -16.47
CA THR A 87 14.26 16.20 -17.83
C THR A 87 12.91 15.46 -17.86
N GLY A 88 12.58 14.73 -16.79
CA GLY A 88 11.39 13.86 -16.75
C GLY A 88 11.60 12.53 -17.47
N GLY A 89 12.84 12.19 -17.81
CA GLY A 89 13.20 10.93 -18.43
C GLY A 89 13.73 9.90 -17.44
N THR A 90 13.91 8.68 -17.94
CA THR A 90 14.49 7.56 -17.20
C THR A 90 15.75 7.09 -17.92
N PHE A 91 16.85 7.08 -17.21
CA PHE A 91 18.11 6.47 -17.62
C PHE A 91 18.14 5.02 -17.16
N TYR A 92 18.60 4.11 -18.01
CA TYR A 92 18.71 2.70 -17.65
C TYR A 92 19.99 2.05 -18.19
N ILE A 93 20.49 1.09 -17.44
CA ILE A 93 21.61 0.23 -17.79
C ILE A 93 21.13 -1.21 -17.55
N ASP A 94 21.16 -2.02 -18.59
CA ASP A 94 20.73 -3.42 -18.53
C ASP A 94 21.87 -4.35 -18.95
N SER A 95 21.91 -5.51 -18.32
CA SER A 95 22.76 -6.66 -18.72
C SER A 95 21.88 -7.90 -18.72
N GLU A 96 21.93 -8.70 -19.77
CA GLU A 96 21.05 -9.84 -19.95
C GLU A 96 21.82 -11.06 -20.48
N LEU A 97 21.51 -12.22 -19.92
CA LEU A 97 22.02 -13.52 -20.36
C LEU A 97 20.84 -14.46 -20.56
N ASP A 98 20.72 -14.99 -21.79
CA ASP A 98 19.70 -15.96 -22.16
C ASP A 98 20.32 -17.29 -22.53
N PHE A 99 19.69 -18.34 -22.06
CA PHE A 99 19.94 -19.71 -22.45
C PHE A 99 18.71 -20.28 -23.14
N MET A 100 18.90 -20.88 -24.31
CA MET A 100 17.82 -21.51 -25.08
C MET A 100 18.27 -22.89 -25.58
N ARG A 101 17.41 -23.88 -25.39
CA ARG A 101 17.61 -25.23 -25.89
C ARG A 101 16.36 -25.71 -26.61
N ASN A 102 16.51 -26.03 -27.90
CA ASN A 102 15.46 -26.63 -28.71
C ASN A 102 15.58 -28.15 -28.69
N PHE A 103 14.46 -28.85 -28.53
CA PHE A 103 14.36 -30.32 -28.51
C PHE A 103 13.66 -30.91 -29.74
N GLY A 104 13.13 -30.06 -30.65
CA GLY A 104 12.43 -30.50 -31.85
C GLY A 104 13.32 -31.20 -32.90
N ASP A 105 12.90 -31.23 -34.15
CA ASP A 105 13.62 -31.91 -35.28
C ASP A 105 15.06 -31.47 -35.43
N SER A 106 15.38 -30.23 -35.12
CA SER A 106 16.75 -29.71 -35.04
C SER A 106 17.09 -29.37 -33.56
N LYS A 107 17.84 -30.27 -32.92
CA LYS A 107 18.35 -30.02 -31.56
C LYS A 107 19.44 -28.95 -31.61
N SER A 108 19.22 -27.83 -30.92
CA SER A 108 20.21 -26.75 -30.84
C SER A 108 20.24 -26.18 -29.41
N THR A 109 21.45 -25.80 -28.99
CA THR A 109 21.65 -25.07 -27.75
C THR A 109 22.29 -23.74 -28.07
N GLN A 110 21.70 -22.66 -27.61
CA GLN A 110 22.16 -21.30 -27.89
C GLN A 110 22.28 -20.50 -26.60
N TYR A 111 23.30 -19.68 -26.56
CA TYR A 111 23.47 -18.66 -25.51
C TYR A 111 23.44 -17.29 -26.18
N SER A 112 22.68 -16.39 -25.63
CA SER A 112 22.65 -14.99 -26.03
C SER A 112 23.06 -14.13 -24.83
N SER A 113 23.95 -13.19 -25.02
CA SER A 113 24.40 -12.30 -23.97
C SER A 113 24.42 -10.88 -24.49
N ILE A 114 23.80 -9.99 -23.71
CA ILE A 114 23.93 -8.54 -23.87
C ILE A 114 24.72 -8.04 -22.67
N PRO A 115 26.05 -7.88 -22.78
CA PRO A 115 26.91 -7.56 -21.64
C PRO A 115 26.51 -6.24 -20.96
N VAL A 116 26.29 -5.20 -21.74
CA VAL A 116 25.83 -3.90 -21.26
C VAL A 116 25.02 -3.20 -22.35
N ARG A 117 23.84 -2.78 -22.00
CA ARG A 117 22.99 -1.90 -22.82
C ARG A 117 22.67 -0.65 -22.00
N VAL A 118 23.00 0.53 -22.55
CA VAL A 118 22.70 1.82 -21.92
C VAL A 118 21.62 2.51 -22.75
N GLY A 119 20.62 3.03 -22.10
CA GLY A 119 19.54 3.73 -22.78
C GLY A 119 18.97 4.88 -21.96
N TYR A 120 18.31 5.79 -22.65
CA TYR A 120 17.62 6.91 -22.10
C TYR A 120 16.25 7.04 -22.75
N GLN A 121 15.21 7.06 -21.95
CA GLN A 121 13.84 7.20 -22.40
C GLN A 121 13.25 8.50 -21.89
N GLN A 122 12.72 9.33 -22.77
CA GLN A 122 12.08 10.58 -22.43
C GLN A 122 10.76 10.78 -23.16
N SER A 123 9.74 11.20 -22.45
CA SER A 123 8.50 11.70 -23.05
C SER A 123 8.71 13.13 -23.56
N LEU A 124 8.51 13.36 -24.87
CA LEU A 124 8.73 14.67 -25.49
C LEU A 124 7.51 15.60 -25.35
N LEU A 125 6.29 15.05 -25.36
CA LEU A 125 5.03 15.81 -25.35
C LEU A 125 4.23 15.68 -24.06
N GLY A 126 4.81 15.08 -23.03
CA GLY A 126 4.17 14.89 -21.73
C GLY A 126 4.63 15.92 -20.68
N TYR A 127 3.83 16.10 -19.61
CA TYR A 127 4.30 16.85 -18.46
C TYR A 127 5.34 16.07 -17.67
N ASN A 128 6.28 16.78 -17.05
CA ASN A 128 7.31 16.13 -16.23
C ASN A 128 6.75 15.75 -14.86
N ALA A 129 6.29 14.50 -14.70
CA ALA A 129 5.74 13.97 -13.46
C ALA A 129 6.74 14.08 -12.29
N PHE A 130 8.00 13.69 -12.51
CA PHE A 130 9.03 13.68 -11.45
C PHE A 130 9.30 15.06 -10.86
N ARG A 131 9.24 16.11 -11.69
CA ARG A 131 9.38 17.50 -11.26
C ARG A 131 8.21 17.95 -10.40
N TRP A 132 6.98 17.56 -10.76
CA TRP A 132 5.79 17.90 -10.00
C TRP A 132 5.70 17.12 -8.69
N ASP A 133 6.01 15.83 -8.70
CA ASP A 133 6.05 15.01 -7.50
C ASP A 133 7.05 15.55 -6.48
N ARG A 134 8.18 16.07 -6.95
CA ARG A 134 9.17 16.75 -6.06
C ARG A 134 8.56 17.93 -5.30
N LYS A 135 7.61 18.65 -5.89
CA LYS A 135 6.94 19.79 -5.24
C LYS A 135 5.74 19.35 -4.40
N ILE A 136 5.00 18.36 -4.86
CA ILE A 136 3.72 17.94 -4.27
C ILE A 136 3.93 17.04 -3.06
N GLU A 137 4.84 16.07 -3.12
CA GLU A 137 5.00 15.07 -2.06
C GLU A 137 5.41 15.64 -0.69
N PRO A 138 6.31 16.63 -0.59
CA PRO A 138 6.59 17.29 0.69
C PRO A 138 5.36 18.01 1.27
N LEU A 139 4.50 18.59 0.40
CA LEU A 139 3.27 19.26 0.81
C LEU A 139 2.23 18.25 1.31
N LYS A 140 2.08 17.11 0.64
CA LYS A 140 1.24 16.00 1.09
C LYS A 140 1.67 15.51 2.47
N TYR A 141 2.97 15.29 2.67
CA TYR A 141 3.49 14.90 3.97
C TYR A 141 3.29 15.98 5.05
N GLY A 142 3.44 17.25 4.69
CA GLY A 142 3.09 18.38 5.56
C GLY A 142 1.61 18.38 5.96
N LYS A 143 0.71 18.06 5.03
CA LYS A 143 -0.71 17.87 5.30
C LYS A 143 -0.97 16.71 6.27
N VAL A 144 -0.31 15.56 6.07
CA VAL A 144 -0.45 14.39 6.96
C VAL A 144 -0.06 14.74 8.40
N LYS A 145 1.04 15.49 8.62
CA LYS A 145 1.44 15.95 9.96
C LYS A 145 0.38 16.83 10.60
N LYS A 146 -0.13 17.81 9.88
CA LYS A 146 -1.18 18.71 10.39
C LYS A 146 -2.48 17.96 10.67
N GLN A 147 -2.83 17.00 9.82
CA GLN A 147 -4.02 16.16 10.02
C GLN A 147 -3.89 15.28 11.25
N PHE A 148 -2.71 14.77 11.54
CA PHE A 148 -2.46 14.00 12.76
C PHE A 148 -2.68 14.85 14.02
N ILE A 149 -2.14 16.08 14.06
CA ILE A 149 -2.34 17.00 15.17
C ILE A 149 -3.84 17.30 15.35
N TYR A 150 -4.52 17.66 14.25
CA TYR A 150 -5.95 17.93 14.27
C TYR A 150 -6.76 16.73 14.81
N ASN A 151 -6.45 15.54 14.36
CA ASN A 151 -7.15 14.32 14.81
C ASN A 151 -6.88 14.01 16.29
N THR A 152 -5.69 14.31 16.82
CA THR A 152 -5.35 14.15 18.25
C THR A 152 -6.17 15.12 19.10
N GLU A 153 -6.33 16.36 18.65
CA GLU A 153 -7.20 17.33 19.33
C GLU A 153 -8.67 16.90 19.30
N MET A 154 -9.14 16.33 18.21
CA MET A 154 -10.50 15.77 18.10
C MET A 154 -10.73 14.63 19.11
N VAL A 155 -9.76 13.75 19.34
CA VAL A 155 -9.86 12.69 20.35
C VAL A 155 -9.97 13.31 21.74
N SER A 156 -9.23 14.37 22.02
CA SER A 156 -9.30 15.09 23.29
C SER A 156 -10.65 15.74 23.50
N GLU A 157 -11.24 16.34 22.48
CA GLU A 157 -12.59 16.94 22.50
C GLU A 157 -13.68 15.88 22.75
N GLU A 158 -13.61 14.75 22.05
CA GLU A 158 -14.52 13.62 22.27
C GLU A 158 -14.44 13.11 23.70
N ALA A 159 -13.22 12.96 24.27
CA ALA A 159 -13.01 12.51 25.63
C ALA A 159 -13.63 13.47 26.66
N VAL A 160 -13.51 14.78 26.46
CA VAL A 160 -14.16 15.80 27.29
C VAL A 160 -15.69 15.68 27.22
N THR A 161 -16.23 15.55 26.03
CA THR A 161 -17.68 15.43 25.79
C THR A 161 -18.26 14.20 26.51
N TYR A 162 -17.63 13.03 26.35
CA TYR A 162 -18.06 11.80 27.04
C TYR A 162 -17.91 11.87 28.55
N PHE A 163 -16.86 12.53 29.06
CA PHE A 163 -16.67 12.74 30.49
C PHE A 163 -17.83 13.52 31.11
N PHE A 164 -18.22 14.65 30.48
CA PHE A 164 -19.32 15.44 30.98
C PHE A 164 -20.67 14.76 30.81
N ALA A 165 -20.92 14.05 29.71
CA ALA A 165 -22.11 13.24 29.52
C ALA A 165 -22.24 12.18 30.62
N LEU A 166 -21.16 11.46 30.95
CA LEU A 166 -21.16 10.49 32.04
C LEU A 166 -21.41 11.14 33.40
N ALA A 167 -20.81 12.30 33.70
CA ALA A 167 -21.01 13.04 34.93
C ALA A 167 -22.47 13.48 35.09
N MET A 168 -23.11 13.97 34.02
CA MET A 168 -24.53 14.32 33.99
C MET A 168 -25.43 13.12 34.24
N HIS A 169 -25.19 12.00 33.56
CA HIS A 169 -25.94 10.77 33.74
C HIS A 169 -25.86 10.25 35.19
N ARG A 170 -24.69 10.30 35.80
CA ARG A 170 -24.51 9.94 37.23
C ARG A 170 -25.33 10.83 38.15
N ARG A 171 -25.36 12.14 37.92
CA ARG A 171 -26.18 13.07 38.71
C ARG A 171 -27.68 12.79 38.57
N ILE A 172 -28.16 12.60 37.35
CA ILE A 172 -29.57 12.30 37.05
C ILE A 172 -30.00 10.97 37.72
N THR A 173 -29.18 9.94 37.61
CA THR A 173 -29.49 8.63 38.25
C THR A 173 -29.47 8.71 39.78
N ALA A 174 -28.52 9.46 40.38
CA ALA A 174 -28.46 9.67 41.80
C ALA A 174 -29.69 10.46 42.30
N TRP A 175 -30.12 11.51 41.58
CA TRP A 175 -31.31 12.27 41.86
C TRP A 175 -32.58 11.41 41.75
N ARG A 176 -32.73 10.61 40.69
CA ARG A 176 -33.84 9.68 40.50
C ARG A 176 -33.93 8.68 41.67
N ARG A 177 -32.82 8.08 42.10
CA ARG A 177 -32.79 7.17 43.26
C ARG A 177 -33.22 7.84 44.57
N ARG A 178 -32.91 9.11 44.77
CA ARG A 178 -33.37 9.87 45.97
C ARG A 178 -34.86 10.12 45.94
N MET A 179 -35.44 10.42 44.79
CA MET A 179 -36.88 10.66 44.64
C MET A 179 -37.72 9.40 44.84
N TRP A 180 -37.27 8.24 44.37
CA TRP A 180 -38.03 7.00 44.49
C TRP A 180 -37.91 6.31 45.86
N ARG A 181 -36.90 6.62 46.68
CA ARG A 181 -36.76 6.05 48.04
C ARG A 181 -37.95 6.28 48.97
N PRO A 182 -38.57 7.45 49.02
CA PRO A 182 -39.74 7.65 49.90
C PRO A 182 -41.06 7.07 49.37
N VAL A 183 -41.14 6.77 48.07
CA VAL A 183 -42.39 6.29 47.43
C VAL A 183 -42.58 4.78 47.63
N ILE A 184 -41.51 3.98 47.64
CA ILE A 184 -41.60 2.52 47.79
C ILE A 184 -42.20 2.08 49.12
N PRO A 185 -41.82 2.62 50.32
CA PRO A 185 -42.44 2.25 51.56
C PRO A 185 -43.92 2.71 51.68
N PHE A 186 -44.31 3.79 51.00
CA PHE A 186 -45.68 4.28 51.02
C PHE A 186 -46.62 3.37 50.24
N ILE A 187 -46.19 2.81 49.12
CA ILE A 187 -46.94 1.83 48.31
C ILE A 187 -47.05 0.49 49.10
N ALA A 188 -46.00 0.06 49.78
CA ALA A 188 -46.00 -1.17 50.58
C ALA A 188 -46.92 -1.07 51.82
N SER A 189 -47.07 0.12 52.43
CA SER A 189 -47.97 0.32 53.53
C SER A 189 -49.46 0.45 53.12
N GLY A 190 -49.72 0.92 51.89
CA GLY A 190 -51.08 1.07 51.34
C GLY A 190 -51.74 -0.27 50.98
N SER A 191 -51.00 -1.32 50.72
CA SER A 191 -51.49 -2.66 50.40
C SER A 191 -51.98 -3.50 51.61
N SER A 192 -51.70 -3.03 52.83
CA SER A 192 -52.15 -3.70 54.11
C SER A 192 -53.48 -3.19 54.69
N VAL A 193 -54.16 -2.26 54.00
CA VAL A 193 -55.44 -1.70 54.46
C VAL A 193 -56.68 -2.23 53.76
N ILE A 194 -56.51 -3.18 52.82
CA ILE A 194 -57.64 -3.84 52.16
C ILE A 194 -57.63 -5.33 52.57
N ARG A 195 -58.21 -5.62 53.79
CA ARG A 195 -58.75 -6.89 54.23
C ARG A 195 -59.96 -6.65 55.13
#